data_ce907cbee84e92d07f2a1b3d1a537356
#
_entry.id   ce907cbee84e92d07f2a1b3d1a537356
#
_cell.length_a   1.000
_cell.length_b   1.000
_cell.length_c   1.000
_cell.angle_alpha   90.00
_cell.angle_beta   90.00
_cell.angle_gamma   90.00
#
_symmetry.space_group_name_H-M   'P 1'
#
loop_
_entity.id
_entity.type
_entity.pdbx_description
1 polymer ?
#
loop_
_entity_poly.entity_id
_entity_poly.type
_entity_poly.pdbx_seq_one_letter_code
_entity_poly.pdbx_strand_id
1 'polypeptide(L)'
;MLQKFFSGLVFGAGFFVAVALLGWLASSLLLVPSEGRAIYFGGSPVQEVSGGMQGAGGKQPPLYDLPLEQQIERASVIIVTRFEAATDGRMKAVVAEILKRDPVVRFQYQVGDEYASASYYPREGTDHGDGSVVFFEGAVADMRYSTTFRGDRVGGLGDIPLKLFREKCTQTGG
;
A
#
# COMPACT_ATOMS: atom_id res chain seq x y z
N MET A 1 -35.71 -24.53 47.72
CA MET A 1 -35.80 -23.76 46.47
C MET A 1 -34.78 -22.62 46.40
N LEU A 2 -34.26 -22.08 47.50
CA LEU A 2 -33.29 -20.98 47.52
C LEU A 2 -31.92 -21.29 46.90
N GLN A 3 -31.47 -22.56 47.03
CA GLN A 3 -30.13 -22.97 46.57
C GLN A 3 -29.93 -22.94 45.04
N LYS A 4 -31.00 -23.07 44.26
CA LYS A 4 -30.95 -22.98 42.78
C LYS A 4 -30.90 -21.53 42.27
N PHE A 5 -31.34 -20.56 43.07
CA PHE A 5 -31.31 -19.15 42.72
C PHE A 5 -29.89 -18.56 42.82
N PHE A 6 -29.10 -18.99 43.82
CA PHE A 6 -27.73 -18.52 44.01
C PHE A 6 -26.78 -19.04 42.94
N SER A 7 -27.00 -20.22 42.38
CA SER A 7 -26.15 -20.78 41.31
C SER A 7 -26.24 -19.99 40.01
N GLY A 8 -27.42 -19.45 39.68
CA GLY A 8 -27.61 -18.63 38.46
C GLY A 8 -26.97 -17.24 38.55
N LEU A 9 -26.95 -16.67 39.76
CA LEU A 9 -26.42 -15.32 39.99
C LEU A 9 -24.88 -15.29 39.89
N VAL A 10 -24.20 -16.35 40.38
CA VAL A 10 -22.76 -16.49 40.32
C VAL A 10 -22.27 -16.70 38.86
N PHE A 11 -23.02 -17.47 38.06
CA PHE A 11 -22.69 -17.68 36.65
C PHE A 11 -22.91 -16.41 35.82
N GLY A 12 -23.96 -15.65 36.08
CA GLY A 12 -24.23 -14.39 35.39
C GLY A 12 -23.19 -13.33 35.65
N ALA A 13 -22.76 -13.14 36.89
CA ALA A 13 -21.75 -12.13 37.25
C ALA A 13 -20.37 -12.46 36.67
N GLY A 14 -19.98 -13.74 36.65
CA GLY A 14 -18.71 -14.16 36.05
C GLY A 14 -18.64 -13.94 34.56
N PHE A 15 -19.74 -14.14 33.84
CA PHE A 15 -19.81 -13.91 32.39
C PHE A 15 -19.67 -12.44 32.03
N PHE A 16 -20.33 -11.55 32.78
CA PHE A 16 -20.20 -10.08 32.53
C PHE A 16 -18.80 -9.57 32.80
N VAL A 17 -18.11 -10.06 33.82
CA VAL A 17 -16.71 -9.68 34.10
C VAL A 17 -15.77 -10.16 32.98
N ALA A 18 -15.95 -11.37 32.48
CA ALA A 18 -15.16 -11.92 31.40
C ALA A 18 -15.35 -11.14 30.08
N VAL A 19 -16.59 -10.80 29.74
CA VAL A 19 -16.89 -10.00 28.52
C VAL A 19 -16.34 -8.59 28.66
N ALA A 20 -16.41 -7.96 29.84
CA ALA A 20 -15.86 -6.62 30.07
C ALA A 20 -14.33 -6.62 29.98
N LEU A 21 -13.64 -7.64 30.51
CA LEU A 21 -12.19 -7.77 30.40
C LEU A 21 -11.72 -8.04 28.97
N LEU A 22 -12.42 -8.88 28.21
CA LEU A 22 -12.13 -9.12 26.81
C LEU A 22 -12.37 -7.88 25.96
N GLY A 23 -13.43 -7.13 26.22
CA GLY A 23 -13.70 -5.85 25.56
C GLY A 23 -12.62 -4.81 25.85
N TRP A 24 -12.14 -4.73 27.10
CA TRP A 24 -11.07 -3.81 27.47
C TRP A 24 -9.71 -4.20 26.85
N LEU A 25 -9.39 -5.50 26.82
CA LEU A 25 -8.18 -6.02 26.16
C LEU A 25 -8.22 -5.77 24.63
N ALA A 26 -9.37 -5.99 23.99
CA ALA A 26 -9.54 -5.72 22.57
C ALA A 26 -9.40 -4.22 22.25
N SER A 27 -9.92 -3.34 23.12
CA SER A 27 -9.79 -1.89 22.97
C SER A 27 -8.35 -1.40 23.09
N SER A 28 -7.57 -1.99 24.00
CA SER A 28 -6.15 -1.62 24.17
C SER A 28 -5.25 -2.14 23.05
N LEU A 29 -5.63 -3.22 22.38
CA LEU A 29 -4.93 -3.72 21.18
C LEU A 29 -5.30 -2.96 19.90
N LEU A 30 -6.49 -2.33 19.84
CA LEU A 30 -6.96 -1.52 18.71
C LEU A 30 -6.52 -0.06 18.78
N LEU A 31 -5.97 0.41 19.90
CA LEU A 31 -5.40 1.74 20.05
C LEU A 31 -3.89 1.78 19.74
N VAL A 32 -3.43 1.02 18.77
CA VAL A 32 -2.20 1.36 18.07
C VAL A 32 -2.55 2.54 17.17
N PRO A 33 -1.97 3.73 17.38
CA PRO A 33 -2.19 4.83 16.45
C PRO A 33 -1.64 4.37 15.10
N SER A 34 -2.54 4.05 14.18
CA SER A 34 -2.20 3.91 12.77
C SER A 34 -1.82 5.30 12.30
N GLU A 35 -0.53 5.60 12.27
CA GLU A 35 -0.03 6.71 11.48
C GLU A 35 -0.58 6.53 10.08
N GLY A 36 -1.49 7.44 9.70
CA GLY A 36 -2.26 7.38 8.48
C GLY A 36 -1.35 7.38 7.26
N ARG A 37 -1.11 6.21 6.70
CA ARG A 37 -0.60 6.08 5.34
C ARG A 37 -1.74 6.41 4.39
N ALA A 38 -1.75 7.66 3.92
CA ALA A 38 -2.62 8.06 2.83
C ALA A 38 -2.24 7.29 1.57
N ILE A 39 -3.11 6.36 1.18
CA ILE A 39 -3.01 5.66 -0.11
C ILE A 39 -3.59 6.62 -1.14
N TYR A 40 -2.73 7.26 -1.92
CA TYR A 40 -3.15 8.09 -3.04
C TYR A 40 -3.48 7.19 -4.23
N PHE A 41 -4.76 6.87 -4.40
CA PHE A 41 -5.30 6.43 -5.68
C PHE A 41 -5.58 7.67 -6.52
N GLY A 42 -5.01 7.73 -7.72
CA GLY A 42 -5.07 8.87 -8.62
C GLY A 42 -6.50 9.36 -8.86
N GLY A 43 -6.72 10.64 -8.58
CA GLY A 43 -7.95 11.35 -8.89
C GLY A 43 -8.10 12.61 -8.02
N SER A 44 -7.74 13.76 -8.60
CA SER A 44 -8.01 15.16 -8.22
C SER A 44 -7.34 15.74 -6.95
N PRO A 45 -6.89 16.98 -6.99
CA PRO A 45 -6.14 17.62 -5.91
C PRO A 45 -7.09 18.00 -4.77
N VAL A 46 -6.86 17.44 -3.59
CA VAL A 46 -7.45 17.94 -2.34
C VAL A 46 -6.50 18.97 -1.75
N GLN A 47 -7.04 20.16 -1.49
CA GLN A 47 -6.37 21.31 -0.93
C GLN A 47 -5.56 20.98 0.34
N GLU A 48 -4.36 21.50 0.33
CA GLU A 48 -3.41 21.54 1.43
C GLU A 48 -3.98 22.29 2.65
N VAL A 49 -4.04 21.62 3.81
CA VAL A 49 -4.16 22.29 5.10
C VAL A 49 -2.75 22.49 5.64
N SER A 50 -2.28 23.73 5.55
CA SER A 50 -1.03 24.21 6.13
C SER A 50 -1.03 24.05 7.65
N GLY A 51 -0.16 23.18 8.16
CA GLY A 51 0.26 23.13 9.56
C GLY A 51 1.79 23.12 9.58
N GLY A 52 2.39 24.30 9.82
CA GLY A 52 3.83 24.48 9.74
C GLY A 52 4.60 23.81 10.86
N MET A 53 5.77 23.26 10.48
CA MET A 53 6.98 23.27 11.32
C MET A 53 8.19 23.29 10.42
N GLN A 54 8.89 24.43 10.38
CA GLN A 54 10.11 24.66 9.63
C GLN A 54 11.26 23.91 10.30
N GLY A 55 11.75 22.85 9.62
CA GLY A 55 13.10 22.32 9.81
C GLY A 55 13.89 22.60 8.54
N ALA A 56 14.95 23.38 8.62
CA ALA A 56 15.83 23.75 7.52
C ALA A 56 16.66 22.53 7.04
N GLY A 57 16.05 21.71 6.20
CA GLY A 57 16.65 20.77 5.30
C GLY A 57 15.86 20.85 4.02
N GLY A 58 16.49 21.24 2.89
CA GLY A 58 15.80 21.40 1.61
C GLY A 58 14.98 20.14 1.32
N LYS A 59 13.65 20.21 1.45
CA LYS A 59 12.75 19.09 1.16
C LYS A 59 12.92 18.76 -0.33
N GLN A 60 13.50 17.62 -0.61
CA GLN A 60 13.51 17.11 -1.97
C GLN A 60 12.05 17.00 -2.46
N PRO A 61 11.80 17.38 -3.73
CA PRO A 61 10.45 17.27 -4.29
C PRO A 61 9.96 15.81 -4.21
N PRO A 62 8.66 15.59 -4.03
CA PRO A 62 8.07 14.25 -4.06
C PRO A 62 8.43 13.53 -5.36
N LEU A 63 8.55 12.20 -5.30
CA LEU A 63 8.98 11.41 -6.46
C LEU A 63 8.08 11.62 -7.68
N TYR A 64 6.77 11.73 -7.47
CA TYR A 64 5.78 11.90 -8.54
C TYR A 64 5.82 13.27 -9.25
N ASP A 65 6.49 14.28 -8.66
CA ASP A 65 6.67 15.61 -9.26
C ASP A 65 7.92 15.69 -10.14
N LEU A 66 8.75 14.67 -10.15
CA LEU A 66 9.97 14.63 -10.92
C LEU A 66 9.72 14.18 -12.37
N PRO A 67 10.58 14.59 -13.32
CA PRO A 67 10.65 13.97 -14.65
C PRO A 67 10.87 12.45 -14.53
N LEU A 68 10.34 11.68 -15.48
CA LEU A 68 10.37 10.22 -15.43
C LEU A 68 11.76 9.63 -15.21
N GLU A 69 12.76 10.17 -15.90
CA GLU A 69 14.15 9.72 -15.79
C GLU A 69 14.67 9.88 -14.34
N GLN A 70 14.35 11.00 -13.72
CA GLN A 70 14.71 11.26 -12.31
C GLN A 70 13.91 10.38 -11.34
N GLN A 71 12.64 10.08 -11.67
CA GLN A 71 11.87 9.11 -10.87
C GLN A 71 12.52 7.72 -10.91
N ILE A 72 12.95 7.27 -12.11
CA ILE A 72 13.63 5.99 -12.29
C ILE A 72 14.99 6.00 -11.57
N GLU A 73 15.78 7.05 -11.74
CA GLU A 73 17.10 7.17 -11.11
C GLU A 73 17.00 7.10 -9.58
N ARG A 74 16.08 7.86 -8.99
CA ARG A 74 15.92 8.01 -7.55
C ARG A 74 15.27 6.80 -6.88
N ALA A 75 14.45 6.06 -7.61
CA ALA A 75 13.85 4.84 -7.09
C ALA A 75 14.90 3.77 -6.80
N SER A 76 14.87 3.19 -5.60
CA SER A 76 15.72 2.06 -5.22
C SER A 76 15.20 0.72 -5.74
N VAL A 77 13.88 0.61 -5.91
CA VAL A 77 13.21 -0.55 -6.53
C VAL A 77 12.03 -0.05 -7.36
N ILE A 78 11.83 -0.68 -8.52
CA ILE A 78 10.65 -0.48 -9.37
C ILE A 78 10.08 -1.84 -9.73
N ILE A 79 8.80 -2.06 -9.44
CA ILE A 79 8.10 -3.30 -9.80
C ILE A 79 6.90 -3.01 -10.71
N VAL A 80 6.54 -4.00 -11.49
CA VAL A 80 5.25 -4.08 -12.20
C VAL A 80 4.43 -5.17 -11.54
N THR A 81 3.20 -4.84 -11.13
CA THR A 81 2.24 -5.83 -10.67
C THR A 81 1.15 -6.04 -11.72
N ARG A 82 0.52 -7.23 -11.72
CA ARG A 82 -0.71 -7.51 -12.48
C ARG A 82 -1.83 -7.84 -11.52
N PHE A 83 -3.04 -7.43 -11.90
CA PHE A 83 -4.22 -7.78 -11.12
C PHE A 83 -4.77 -9.13 -11.57
N GLU A 84 -4.92 -10.05 -10.62
CA GLU A 84 -5.45 -11.39 -10.82
C GLU A 84 -6.67 -11.62 -9.91
N ALA A 85 -7.71 -12.23 -10.43
CA ALA A 85 -8.89 -12.55 -9.64
C ALA A 85 -8.57 -13.64 -8.60
N ALA A 86 -8.90 -13.40 -7.34
CA ALA A 86 -8.81 -14.36 -6.27
C ALA A 86 -10.16 -15.05 -6.03
N THR A 87 -10.13 -16.20 -5.38
CA THR A 87 -11.35 -17.00 -5.07
C THR A 87 -12.30 -16.31 -4.09
N ASP A 88 -11.82 -15.35 -3.32
CA ASP A 88 -12.60 -14.54 -2.37
C ASP A 88 -13.24 -13.28 -3.01
N GLY A 89 -13.18 -13.13 -4.33
CA GLY A 89 -13.70 -11.99 -5.07
C GLY A 89 -12.80 -10.75 -5.04
N ARG A 90 -11.63 -10.84 -4.43
CA ARG A 90 -10.60 -9.79 -4.42
C ARG A 90 -9.77 -9.84 -5.71
N MET A 91 -9.24 -8.71 -6.10
CA MET A 91 -8.19 -8.61 -7.12
C MET A 91 -6.84 -8.53 -6.41
N LYS A 92 -5.99 -9.54 -6.60
CA LYS A 92 -4.62 -9.58 -6.08
C LYS A 92 -3.69 -8.85 -7.02
N ALA A 93 -2.86 -7.98 -6.47
CA ALA A 93 -1.74 -7.42 -7.21
C ALA A 93 -0.55 -8.36 -7.09
N VAL A 94 -0.25 -9.12 -8.12
CA VAL A 94 0.89 -10.06 -8.16
C VAL A 94 2.08 -9.38 -8.82
N VAL A 95 3.26 -9.47 -8.21
CA VAL A 95 4.51 -8.95 -8.77
C VAL A 95 4.84 -9.73 -10.05
N ALA A 96 4.64 -9.07 -11.19
CA ALA A 96 4.92 -9.66 -12.50
C ALA A 96 6.40 -9.48 -12.91
N GLU A 97 7.00 -8.33 -12.55
CA GLU A 97 8.36 -7.99 -12.95
C GLU A 97 9.00 -7.09 -11.88
N ILE A 98 10.32 -7.23 -11.73
CA ILE A 98 11.17 -6.27 -11.00
C ILE A 98 12.05 -5.60 -12.04
N LEU A 99 11.74 -4.33 -12.37
CA LEU A 99 12.40 -3.60 -13.46
C LEU A 99 13.71 -2.97 -13.02
N LYS A 100 13.78 -2.56 -11.76
CA LYS A 100 14.97 -2.01 -11.12
C LYS A 100 15.05 -2.51 -9.68
N ARG A 101 16.26 -2.83 -9.24
CA ARG A 101 16.56 -3.14 -7.84
C ARG A 101 18.02 -2.83 -7.55
N ASP A 102 18.26 -1.90 -6.65
CA ASP A 102 19.61 -1.62 -6.19
C ASP A 102 20.09 -2.79 -5.32
N PRO A 103 21.33 -3.27 -5.53
CA PRO A 103 21.83 -4.51 -4.90
C PRO A 103 21.85 -4.49 -3.37
N VAL A 104 21.98 -3.31 -2.77
CA VAL A 104 22.09 -3.13 -1.31
C VAL A 104 20.75 -2.94 -0.61
N VAL A 105 19.65 -2.83 -1.39
CA VAL A 105 18.32 -2.54 -0.87
C VAL A 105 17.64 -3.80 -0.34
N ARG A 106 17.08 -3.70 0.85
CA ARG A 106 16.21 -4.74 1.41
C ARG A 106 14.83 -4.63 0.77
N PHE A 107 14.53 -5.59 -0.10
CA PHE A 107 13.23 -5.72 -0.74
C PHE A 107 12.73 -7.15 -0.55
N GLN A 108 11.54 -7.30 0.03
CA GLN A 108 11.04 -8.60 0.49
C GLN A 108 10.27 -9.38 -0.56
N TYR A 109 9.84 -8.73 -1.66
CA TYR A 109 9.01 -9.37 -2.68
C TYR A 109 9.85 -9.94 -3.80
N GLN A 110 9.35 -11.06 -4.36
CA GLN A 110 9.86 -11.71 -5.55
C GLN A 110 8.78 -11.72 -6.64
N VAL A 111 9.17 -12.04 -7.87
CA VAL A 111 8.20 -12.27 -8.95
C VAL A 111 7.30 -13.45 -8.57
N GLY A 112 6.00 -13.26 -8.68
CA GLY A 112 4.97 -14.21 -8.25
C GLY A 112 4.37 -13.92 -6.87
N ASP A 113 5.00 -13.07 -6.03
CA ASP A 113 4.46 -12.72 -4.71
C ASP A 113 3.27 -11.76 -4.83
N GLU A 114 2.33 -11.87 -3.91
CA GLU A 114 1.27 -10.88 -3.77
C GLU A 114 1.80 -9.59 -3.12
N TYR A 115 1.65 -8.47 -3.79
CA TYR A 115 1.84 -7.14 -3.23
C TYR A 115 0.51 -6.65 -2.63
N ALA A 116 0.25 -7.03 -1.39
CA ALA A 116 -1.04 -6.84 -0.73
C ALA A 116 -1.48 -5.36 -0.66
N SER A 117 -0.53 -4.41 -0.62
CA SER A 117 -0.83 -2.96 -0.56
C SER A 117 -1.54 -2.42 -1.81
N ALA A 118 -1.46 -3.12 -2.95
CA ALA A 118 -2.17 -2.76 -4.18
C ALA A 118 -3.35 -3.71 -4.49
N SER A 119 -3.57 -4.75 -3.69
CA SER A 119 -4.72 -5.64 -3.84
C SER A 119 -6.01 -4.93 -3.38
N TYR A 120 -7.14 -5.17 -4.05
CA TYR A 120 -8.38 -4.47 -3.77
C TYR A 120 -9.62 -5.34 -4.02
N TYR A 121 -10.77 -4.92 -3.49
CA TYR A 121 -12.07 -5.45 -3.85
C TYR A 121 -12.67 -4.59 -4.98
N PRO A 122 -13.04 -5.19 -6.13
CA PRO A 122 -13.66 -4.46 -7.23
C PRO A 122 -14.92 -3.74 -6.78
N ARG A 123 -15.08 -2.49 -7.24
CA ARG A 123 -16.30 -1.71 -7.02
C ARG A 123 -16.91 -1.39 -8.38
N GLU A 124 -18.23 -1.45 -8.45
CA GLU A 124 -18.95 -1.10 -9.66
C GLU A 124 -18.60 0.32 -10.12
N GLY A 125 -18.37 0.47 -11.42
CA GLY A 125 -17.99 1.75 -12.02
C GLY A 125 -16.54 2.21 -11.78
N THR A 126 -15.71 1.45 -11.05
CA THR A 126 -14.31 1.77 -10.83
C THR A 126 -13.42 0.88 -11.68
N ASP A 127 -12.60 1.49 -12.53
CA ASP A 127 -11.62 0.78 -13.34
C ASP A 127 -10.21 1.02 -12.81
N HIS A 128 -9.58 -0.03 -12.35
CA HIS A 128 -8.22 -0.02 -11.78
C HIS A 128 -7.12 -0.36 -12.80
N GLY A 129 -7.49 -0.60 -14.09
CA GLY A 129 -6.55 -1.06 -15.12
C GLY A 129 -6.16 -2.53 -14.96
N ASP A 130 -5.06 -2.92 -15.62
CA ASP A 130 -4.58 -4.30 -15.65
C ASP A 130 -3.52 -4.60 -14.58
N GLY A 131 -3.00 -3.55 -13.94
CA GLY A 131 -1.98 -3.66 -12.92
C GLY A 131 -1.41 -2.30 -12.54
N SER A 132 -0.30 -2.30 -11.79
CA SER A 132 0.36 -1.07 -11.38
C SER A 132 1.88 -1.14 -11.52
N VAL A 133 2.46 0.04 -11.71
CA VAL A 133 3.91 0.29 -11.57
C VAL A 133 4.11 0.93 -10.21
N VAL A 134 4.98 0.37 -9.39
CA VAL A 134 5.22 0.83 -8.01
C VAL A 134 6.68 1.19 -7.84
N PHE A 135 6.92 2.38 -7.30
CA PHE A 135 8.24 2.94 -7.03
C PHE A 135 8.52 2.93 -5.52
N PHE A 136 9.70 2.48 -5.17
CA PHE A 136 10.19 2.45 -3.81
C PHE A 136 11.47 3.26 -3.68
N GLU A 137 11.71 3.83 -2.50
CA GLU A 137 12.94 4.55 -2.16
C GLU A 137 13.50 4.06 -0.83
N GLY A 138 14.81 4.30 -0.66
CA GLY A 138 15.53 4.06 0.57
C GLY A 138 16.13 2.67 0.70
N ALA A 139 16.97 2.48 1.73
CA ALA A 139 17.68 1.23 1.99
C ALA A 139 16.75 0.08 2.42
N VAL A 140 15.62 0.41 3.02
CA VAL A 140 14.46 -0.46 3.18
C VAL A 140 13.42 0.09 2.22
N ALA A 141 13.13 -0.65 1.15
CA ALA A 141 12.30 -0.18 0.04
C ALA A 141 10.91 0.26 0.51
N ASP A 142 10.77 1.56 0.82
CA ASP A 142 9.51 2.19 1.17
C ASP A 142 8.76 2.64 -0.08
N MET A 143 7.49 2.28 -0.21
CA MET A 143 6.65 2.70 -1.33
C MET A 143 6.44 4.21 -1.28
N ARG A 144 6.74 4.88 -2.39
CA ARG A 144 6.61 6.34 -2.52
C ARG A 144 5.57 6.76 -3.52
N TYR A 145 5.42 5.99 -4.59
CA TYR A 145 4.51 6.31 -5.67
C TYR A 145 4.04 5.05 -6.37
N SER A 146 2.81 5.04 -6.83
CA SER A 146 2.30 4.01 -7.72
C SER A 146 1.36 4.61 -8.76
N THR A 147 1.36 4.03 -9.95
CA THR A 147 0.44 4.38 -11.02
C THR A 147 -0.07 3.11 -11.70
N THR A 148 -1.26 3.18 -12.28
CA THR A 148 -1.86 2.04 -12.98
C THR A 148 -1.50 2.05 -14.46
N PHE A 149 -1.57 0.87 -15.08
CA PHE A 149 -1.48 0.73 -16.53
C PHE A 149 -2.68 -0.05 -17.06
N ARG A 150 -2.98 0.18 -18.34
CA ARG A 150 -4.01 -0.54 -19.10
C ARG A 150 -3.45 -0.93 -20.46
N GLY A 151 -3.58 -2.18 -20.83
CA GLY A 151 -2.92 -2.72 -22.01
C GLY A 151 -1.41 -2.50 -21.92
N ASP A 152 -0.89 -1.70 -22.82
CA ASP A 152 0.50 -1.32 -22.89
C ASP A 152 0.79 0.12 -22.41
N ARG A 153 -0.18 0.85 -21.81
CA ARG A 153 -0.07 2.28 -21.49
C ARG A 153 -0.03 2.52 -19.96
N VAL A 154 0.96 3.29 -19.52
CA VAL A 154 1.12 3.70 -18.11
C VAL A 154 0.61 5.13 -17.95
N GLY A 155 -0.58 5.29 -17.39
CA GLY A 155 -1.29 6.58 -17.39
C GLY A 155 -0.60 7.68 -16.58
N GLY A 156 -0.18 7.41 -15.36
CA GLY A 156 0.40 8.41 -14.46
C GLY A 156 1.82 8.86 -14.80
N LEU A 157 2.43 8.30 -15.85
CA LEU A 157 3.79 8.65 -16.31
C LEU A 157 3.78 9.34 -17.69
N GLY A 158 2.74 10.11 -17.98
CA GLY A 158 2.60 10.78 -19.27
C GLY A 158 2.09 9.86 -20.38
N ASP A 159 1.34 8.84 -20.02
CA ASP A 159 0.72 7.88 -20.94
C ASP A 159 1.73 7.19 -21.89
N ILE A 160 2.87 6.78 -21.34
CA ILE A 160 3.93 6.13 -22.12
C ILE A 160 3.65 4.63 -22.31
N PRO A 161 4.15 4.01 -23.42
CA PRO A 161 4.11 2.56 -23.56
C PRO A 161 4.89 1.86 -22.45
N LEU A 162 4.31 0.79 -21.85
CA LEU A 162 4.96 0.00 -20.81
C LEU A 162 6.29 -0.60 -21.30
N LYS A 163 6.36 -0.95 -22.59
CA LYS A 163 7.62 -1.39 -23.23
C LYS A 163 8.71 -0.32 -23.14
N LEU A 164 8.39 0.93 -23.50
CA LEU A 164 9.35 2.04 -23.45
C LEU A 164 9.76 2.33 -21.99
N PHE A 165 8.83 2.21 -21.05
CA PHE A 165 9.15 2.34 -19.63
C PHE A 165 10.17 1.30 -19.17
N ARG A 166 9.99 0.02 -19.55
CA ARG A 166 10.95 -1.06 -19.26
C ARG A 166 12.34 -0.76 -19.82
N GLU A 167 12.40 -0.32 -21.07
CA GLU A 167 13.66 0.05 -21.73
C GLU A 167 14.40 1.17 -20.96
N LYS A 168 13.66 2.20 -20.52
CA LYS A 168 14.24 3.28 -19.69
C LYS A 168 14.76 2.79 -18.35
N CYS A 169 14.03 1.91 -17.65
CA CYS A 169 14.49 1.32 -16.40
C CYS A 169 15.79 0.51 -16.58
N THR A 170 15.92 -0.23 -17.69
CA THR A 170 17.12 -1.02 -17.97
C THR A 170 18.34 -0.13 -18.27
N GLN A 171 18.13 1.00 -18.95
CA GLN A 171 19.21 1.95 -19.28
C GLN A 171 19.76 2.69 -18.06
N THR A 172 18.93 2.92 -17.07
CA THR A 172 19.29 3.71 -15.87
C THR A 172 19.84 2.81 -14.73
N GLY A 173 19.60 1.50 -14.78
CA GLY A 173 19.99 0.54 -13.73
C GLY A 173 21.28 -0.25 -14.00
N GLY A 174 22.07 0.12 -15.05
CA GLY A 174 23.33 -0.50 -15.45
C GLY A 174 24.56 0.20 -14.85
#